data_610db651a9848610ec5af739848eaad7
#
_entry.id   610db651a9848610ec5af739848eaad7
#
_cell.length_a   1.000
_cell.length_b   1.000
_cell.length_c   1.000
_cell.angle_alpha   90.00
_cell.angle_beta   90.00
_cell.angle_gamma   90.00
#
_symmetry.space_group_name_H-M   'P 1'
#
loop_
_entity.id
_entity.type
_entity.pdbx_description
1 polymer ?
#
loop_
_entity_poly.entity_id
_entity_poly.type
_entity_poly.pdbx_seq_one_letter_code
_entity_poly.pdbx_strand_id
1 'polypeptide(L)'
;MAGPRQETERAGLTVLLDTNVVIRHLTGDPPEMARRATRFLATKAELVLADVVLAECIYVLQSVYEVDRPGTAELMRAALAMPTITAETDLLLRALEIYELDRLDFAEAYLVAAVEFTDVESIASFDKAIDRVSSVERIVP
;
A
#
# COMPACT_ATOMS: atom_id res chain seq x y z
N MET A 1 -14.25 -7.87 -25.95
CA MET A 1 -13.19 -7.81 -24.90
C MET A 1 -11.86 -7.47 -25.56
N ALA A 2 -11.18 -6.44 -25.03
CA ALA A 2 -9.87 -6.06 -25.53
C ALA A 2 -8.80 -7.08 -25.06
N GLY A 3 -7.90 -7.49 -25.97
CA GLY A 3 -6.77 -8.33 -25.62
C GLY A 3 -5.66 -7.54 -24.91
N PRO A 4 -4.55 -8.23 -24.51
CA PRO A 4 -3.40 -7.57 -23.90
C PRO A 4 -2.80 -6.51 -24.82
N ARG A 5 -2.39 -5.37 -24.26
CA ARG A 5 -1.77 -4.29 -25.00
C ARG A 5 -0.26 -4.47 -25.05
N GLN A 6 0.34 -4.07 -26.15
CA GLN A 6 1.78 -4.05 -26.29
C GLN A 6 2.41 -2.90 -25.47
N GLU A 7 3.69 -3.01 -25.17
CA GLU A 7 4.39 -2.01 -24.35
C GLU A 7 4.32 -0.60 -24.93
N THR A 8 4.45 -0.47 -26.26
CA THR A 8 4.37 0.82 -26.94
C THR A 8 2.99 1.48 -26.86
N GLU A 9 1.94 0.67 -26.65
CA GLU A 9 0.56 1.14 -26.51
C GLU A 9 0.23 1.58 -25.09
N ARG A 10 1.12 1.34 -24.13
CA ARG A 10 0.90 1.63 -22.71
C ARG A 10 1.23 3.08 -22.34
N ALA A 11 2.06 3.75 -23.14
CA ALA A 11 2.45 5.13 -22.89
C ALA A 11 1.20 6.03 -22.85
N GLY A 12 1.06 6.83 -21.78
CA GLY A 12 -0.08 7.71 -21.58
C GLY A 12 -1.33 7.06 -21.03
N LEU A 13 -1.33 5.75 -20.78
CA LEU A 13 -2.45 5.07 -20.14
C LEU A 13 -2.43 5.30 -18.62
N THR A 14 -3.63 5.30 -18.02
CA THR A 14 -3.81 5.20 -16.57
C THR A 14 -4.19 3.74 -16.26
N VAL A 15 -3.40 3.10 -15.40
CA VAL A 15 -3.50 1.66 -15.17
C VAL A 15 -3.56 1.38 -13.66
N LEU A 16 -4.55 0.58 -13.24
CA LEU A 16 -4.58 0.05 -11.87
C LEU A 16 -3.61 -1.12 -11.75
N LEU A 17 -2.80 -1.09 -10.70
CA LEU A 17 -1.89 -2.19 -10.39
C LEU A 17 -2.60 -3.26 -9.57
N ASP A 18 -2.33 -4.52 -9.90
CA ASP A 18 -2.70 -5.63 -9.03
C ASP A 18 -1.57 -5.92 -8.04
N THR A 19 -1.92 -6.49 -6.92
CA THR A 19 -1.00 -6.85 -5.84
C THR A 19 0.20 -7.65 -6.34
N ASN A 20 -0.02 -8.63 -7.22
CA ASN A 20 1.04 -9.49 -7.73
C ASN A 20 2.15 -8.72 -8.45
N VAL A 21 1.81 -7.67 -9.18
CA VAL A 21 2.82 -6.86 -9.88
C VAL A 21 3.75 -6.19 -8.89
N VAL A 22 3.19 -5.59 -7.85
CA VAL A 22 3.95 -4.90 -6.80
C VAL A 22 4.80 -5.89 -6.00
N ILE A 23 4.21 -6.98 -5.55
CA ILE A 23 4.89 -8.01 -4.74
C ILE A 23 6.04 -8.64 -5.50
N ARG A 24 5.86 -9.00 -6.77
CA ARG A 24 6.94 -9.62 -7.55
C ARG A 24 8.10 -8.67 -7.73
N HIS A 25 7.83 -7.40 -7.99
CA HIS A 25 8.87 -6.38 -8.07
C HIS A 25 9.63 -6.26 -6.74
N LEU A 26 8.92 -6.16 -5.62
CA LEU A 26 9.54 -5.94 -4.31
C LEU A 26 10.32 -7.14 -3.80
N THR A 27 9.86 -8.35 -4.10
CA THR A 27 10.47 -9.59 -3.57
C THR A 27 11.47 -10.23 -4.54
N GLY A 28 11.40 -9.90 -5.83
CA GLY A 28 12.20 -10.57 -6.84
C GLY A 28 11.80 -12.01 -7.12
N ASP A 29 10.60 -12.41 -6.71
CA ASP A 29 10.16 -13.81 -6.73
C ASP A 29 8.84 -14.00 -7.47
N PRO A 30 8.75 -14.93 -8.44
CA PRO A 30 9.87 -15.65 -9.04
C PRO A 30 10.67 -14.72 -9.99
N PRO A 31 11.96 -15.00 -10.23
CA PRO A 31 12.85 -14.05 -10.91
C PRO A 31 12.36 -13.56 -12.28
N GLU A 32 11.80 -14.45 -13.09
CA GLU A 32 11.33 -14.09 -14.44
C GLU A 32 10.15 -13.11 -14.37
N MET A 33 9.17 -13.40 -13.56
CA MET A 33 8.00 -12.54 -13.40
C MET A 33 8.37 -11.22 -12.69
N ALA A 34 9.32 -11.28 -11.77
CA ALA A 34 9.82 -10.08 -11.09
C ALA A 34 10.48 -9.12 -12.08
N ARG A 35 11.30 -9.63 -13.01
CA ARG A 35 11.91 -8.79 -14.05
C ARG A 35 10.86 -8.12 -14.92
N ARG A 36 9.80 -8.86 -15.28
CA ARG A 36 8.69 -8.32 -16.07
C ARG A 36 7.92 -7.26 -15.31
N ALA A 37 7.66 -7.49 -14.03
CA ALA A 37 6.98 -6.52 -13.17
C ALA A 37 7.81 -5.24 -13.03
N THR A 38 9.10 -5.36 -12.76
CA THR A 38 10.01 -4.21 -12.63
C THR A 38 10.05 -3.39 -13.92
N ARG A 39 10.14 -4.06 -15.06
CA ARG A 39 10.11 -3.40 -16.37
C ARG A 39 8.79 -2.65 -16.59
N PHE A 40 7.68 -3.29 -16.24
CA PHE A 40 6.37 -2.66 -16.37
C PHE A 40 6.25 -1.41 -15.50
N LEU A 41 6.71 -1.47 -14.25
CA LEU A 41 6.65 -0.33 -13.32
C LEU A 41 7.50 0.86 -13.78
N ALA A 42 8.45 0.65 -14.67
CA ALA A 42 9.27 1.70 -15.26
C ALA A 42 8.72 2.27 -16.56
N THR A 43 7.52 1.86 -16.98
CA THR A 43 6.90 2.37 -18.22
C THR A 43 6.42 3.81 -18.05
N LYS A 44 6.02 4.44 -19.16
CA LYS A 44 5.49 5.81 -19.15
C LYS A 44 4.01 5.89 -18.77
N ALA A 45 3.37 4.78 -18.43
CA ALA A 45 1.98 4.76 -17.96
C ALA A 45 1.87 5.41 -16.57
N GLU A 46 0.71 5.97 -16.28
CA GLU A 46 0.35 6.36 -14.92
C GLU A 46 -0.18 5.15 -14.19
N LEU A 47 0.53 4.72 -13.16
CA LEU A 47 0.23 3.48 -12.44
C LEU A 47 -0.44 3.81 -11.10
N VAL A 48 -1.70 3.41 -10.97
CA VAL A 48 -2.47 3.69 -9.76
C VAL A 48 -2.31 2.54 -8.77
N LEU A 49 -1.79 2.87 -7.59
CA LEU A 49 -1.71 1.95 -6.46
C LEU A 49 -2.86 2.26 -5.51
N ALA A 50 -3.93 1.47 -5.60
CA ALA A 50 -5.10 1.65 -4.76
C ALA A 50 -4.78 1.29 -3.30
N ASP A 51 -5.48 1.96 -2.36
CA ASP A 51 -5.29 1.73 -0.93
C ASP A 51 -5.45 0.26 -0.55
N VAL A 52 -6.47 -0.40 -1.10
CA VAL A 52 -6.74 -1.81 -0.82
C VAL A 52 -5.62 -2.72 -1.32
N VAL A 53 -4.99 -2.36 -2.43
CA VAL A 53 -3.87 -3.13 -2.98
C VAL A 53 -2.64 -3.00 -2.09
N LEU A 54 -2.36 -1.80 -1.60
CA LEU A 54 -1.27 -1.60 -0.65
C LEU A 54 -1.49 -2.42 0.62
N ALA A 55 -2.71 -2.42 1.16
CA ALA A 55 -3.05 -3.23 2.34
C ALA A 55 -2.82 -4.73 2.09
N GLU A 56 -3.21 -5.22 0.92
CA GLU A 56 -2.98 -6.62 0.54
C GLU A 56 -1.49 -6.93 0.40
N CYS A 57 -0.70 -6.01 -0.16
CA CYS A 57 0.75 -6.17 -0.23
C CYS A 57 1.37 -6.35 1.16
N ILE A 58 0.94 -5.55 2.13
CA ILE A 58 1.42 -5.68 3.51
C ILE A 58 1.10 -7.06 4.07
N TYR A 59 -0.13 -7.53 3.87
CA TYR A 59 -0.54 -8.84 4.32
C TYR A 59 0.34 -9.95 3.71
N VAL A 60 0.57 -9.91 2.40
CA VAL A 60 1.39 -10.91 1.71
C VAL A 60 2.84 -10.86 2.16
N LEU A 61 3.43 -9.67 2.29
CA LEU A 61 4.81 -9.52 2.74
C LEU A 61 5.01 -10.11 4.15
N GLN A 62 4.06 -9.87 5.04
CA GLN A 62 4.15 -10.40 6.40
C GLN A 62 3.83 -11.90 6.48
N SER A 63 2.76 -12.35 5.82
CA SER A 63 2.22 -13.71 5.99
C SER A 63 2.94 -14.74 5.13
N VAL A 64 3.35 -14.38 3.92
CA VAL A 64 3.98 -15.31 2.98
C VAL A 64 5.50 -15.18 3.01
N TYR A 65 6.01 -13.96 2.99
CA TYR A 65 7.46 -13.69 2.92
C TYR A 65 8.07 -13.46 4.29
N GLU A 66 7.28 -13.42 5.33
CA GLU A 66 7.74 -13.27 6.72
C GLU A 66 8.63 -12.02 6.92
N VAL A 67 8.37 -10.97 6.17
CA VAL A 67 9.04 -9.68 6.33
C VAL A 67 8.54 -9.04 7.63
N ASP A 68 9.45 -8.53 8.44
CA ASP A 68 9.08 -7.86 9.68
C ASP A 68 8.35 -6.53 9.42
N ARG A 69 7.81 -5.95 10.47
CA ARG A 69 7.00 -4.73 10.38
C ARG A 69 7.79 -3.54 9.81
N PRO A 70 8.99 -3.23 10.33
CA PRO A 70 9.78 -2.13 9.76
C PRO A 70 10.18 -2.37 8.31
N GLY A 71 10.55 -3.60 7.96
CA GLY A 71 10.92 -3.96 6.59
C GLY A 71 9.74 -3.85 5.63
N THR A 72 8.55 -4.28 6.06
CA THR A 72 7.32 -4.16 5.27
C THR A 72 6.99 -2.69 5.02
N ALA A 73 7.06 -1.86 6.05
CA ALA A 73 6.79 -0.43 5.91
C ALA A 73 7.78 0.23 4.94
N GLU A 74 9.06 -0.12 5.03
CA GLU A 74 10.10 0.41 4.14
C GLU A 74 9.87 0.02 2.68
N LEU A 75 9.50 -1.23 2.42
CA LEU A 75 9.19 -1.70 1.07
C LEU A 75 7.99 -0.94 0.48
N MET A 76 6.96 -0.70 1.27
CA MET A 76 5.80 0.05 0.81
C MET A 76 6.12 1.53 0.55
N ARG A 77 6.96 2.14 1.39
CA ARG A 77 7.44 3.50 1.15
C ARG A 77 8.22 3.59 -0.15
N ALA A 78 9.06 2.59 -0.43
CA ALA A 78 9.79 2.53 -1.69
C ALA A 78 8.86 2.45 -2.90
N ALA A 79 7.79 1.65 -2.81
CA ALA A 79 6.79 1.55 -3.86
C ALA A 79 6.09 2.90 -4.08
N LEU A 80 5.67 3.56 -3.01
CA LEU A 80 5.01 4.87 -3.08
C LEU A 80 5.93 5.97 -3.63
N ALA A 81 7.23 5.82 -3.48
CA ALA A 81 8.21 6.79 -3.97
C ALA A 81 8.54 6.65 -5.46
N MET A 82 8.06 5.59 -6.13
CA MET A 82 8.33 5.38 -7.56
C MET A 82 7.66 6.46 -8.40
N PRO A 83 8.39 7.07 -9.36
CA PRO A 83 7.86 8.22 -10.12
C PRO A 83 6.59 7.92 -10.93
N THR A 84 6.40 6.67 -11.34
CA THR A 84 5.23 6.26 -12.14
C THR A 84 3.99 5.97 -11.30
N ILE A 85 4.15 5.90 -9.98
CA ILE A 85 3.06 5.53 -9.07
C ILE A 85 2.22 6.77 -8.71
N THR A 86 0.91 6.63 -8.88
CA THR A 86 -0.10 7.56 -8.37
C THR A 86 -0.87 6.86 -7.26
N ALA A 87 -1.00 7.51 -6.12
CA ALA A 87 -1.67 6.95 -4.94
C ALA A 87 -2.13 8.08 -4.02
N GLU A 88 -2.93 7.73 -3.02
CA GLU A 88 -3.23 8.61 -1.89
C GLU A 88 -2.00 8.65 -0.95
N THR A 89 -0.92 9.24 -1.46
CA THR A 89 0.42 9.10 -0.90
C THR A 89 0.52 9.60 0.54
N ASP A 90 0.02 10.79 0.82
CA ASP A 90 0.14 11.37 2.17
C ASP A 90 -0.63 10.56 3.20
N LEU A 91 -1.84 10.14 2.86
CA LEU A 91 -2.66 9.28 3.72
C LEU A 91 -1.97 7.94 3.98
N LEU A 92 -1.47 7.30 2.91
CA LEU A 92 -0.83 6.00 3.02
C LEU A 92 0.51 6.06 3.77
N LEU A 93 1.29 7.12 3.58
CA LEU A 93 2.53 7.32 4.34
C LEU A 93 2.24 7.49 5.84
N ARG A 94 1.19 8.24 6.19
CA ARG A 94 0.78 8.37 7.59
C ARG A 94 0.31 7.04 8.17
N ALA A 95 -0.48 6.28 7.43
CA ALA A 95 -0.93 4.96 7.85
C ALA A 95 0.26 4.01 8.07
N LEU A 96 1.26 4.04 7.18
CA LEU A 96 2.49 3.25 7.35
C LEU A 96 3.28 3.65 8.60
N GLU A 97 3.34 4.94 8.91
CA GLU A 97 4.01 5.41 10.12
C GLU A 97 3.32 4.89 11.38
N ILE A 98 2.01 4.97 11.44
CA ILE A 98 1.22 4.45 12.57
C ILE A 98 1.40 2.93 12.68
N TYR A 99 1.33 2.23 11.55
CA TYR A 99 1.54 0.79 11.48
C TYR A 99 2.90 0.39 12.04
N GLU A 100 3.95 1.11 11.64
CA GLU A 100 5.32 0.81 12.05
C GLU A 100 5.61 1.21 13.50
N LEU A 101 5.29 2.44 13.88
CA LEU A 101 5.73 3.03 15.15
C LEU A 101 4.76 2.75 16.30
N ASP A 102 3.46 2.85 16.04
CA ASP A 102 2.45 2.58 17.06
C ASP A 102 2.00 1.11 17.07
N ARG A 103 2.48 0.33 16.12
CA ARG A 103 2.30 -1.11 16.03
C ARG A 103 0.83 -1.56 15.94
N LEU A 104 0.02 -0.77 15.25
CA LEU A 104 -1.33 -1.15 14.88
C LEU A 104 -1.28 -2.06 13.64
N ASP A 105 -2.27 -2.95 13.49
CA ASP A 105 -2.47 -3.61 12.21
C ASP A 105 -2.75 -2.55 11.14
N PHE A 106 -2.36 -2.83 9.89
CA PHE A 106 -2.44 -1.79 8.87
C PHE A 106 -3.86 -1.27 8.67
N ALA A 107 -4.87 -2.15 8.70
CA ALA A 107 -6.27 -1.73 8.54
C ALA A 107 -6.67 -0.70 9.60
N GLU A 108 -6.27 -0.91 10.85
CA GLU A 108 -6.53 0.02 11.94
C GLU A 108 -5.71 1.30 11.81
N ALA A 109 -4.44 1.17 11.42
CA ALA A 109 -3.58 2.33 11.16
C ALA A 109 -4.16 3.20 10.06
N TYR A 110 -4.72 2.57 9.01
CA TYR A 110 -5.38 3.27 7.92
C TYR A 110 -6.62 4.03 8.41
N LEU A 111 -7.44 3.42 9.28
CA LEU A 111 -8.61 4.10 9.85
C LEU A 111 -8.19 5.33 10.66
N VAL A 112 -7.14 5.22 11.46
CA VAL A 112 -6.62 6.37 12.23
C VAL A 112 -6.15 7.47 11.29
N ALA A 113 -5.37 7.14 10.28
CA ALA A 113 -4.92 8.11 9.28
C ALA A 113 -6.11 8.76 8.57
N ALA A 114 -7.14 7.98 8.24
CA ALA A 114 -8.35 8.51 7.60
C ALA A 114 -9.08 9.52 8.49
N VAL A 115 -9.13 9.30 9.80
CA VAL A 115 -9.69 10.29 10.74
C VAL A 115 -8.87 11.57 10.70
N GLU A 116 -7.54 11.46 10.70
CA GLU A 116 -6.67 12.65 10.67
C GLU A 116 -6.80 13.46 9.37
N PHE A 117 -7.11 12.80 8.26
CA PHE A 117 -7.15 13.41 6.92
C PHE A 117 -8.56 13.77 6.45
N THR A 118 -9.58 13.53 7.25
CA THR A 118 -10.98 13.82 6.90
C THR A 118 -11.68 14.55 8.04
N ASP A 119 -12.97 14.84 7.88
CA ASP A 119 -13.79 15.47 8.92
C ASP A 119 -14.39 14.45 9.91
N VAL A 120 -14.01 13.18 9.80
CA VAL A 120 -14.43 12.14 10.74
C VAL A 120 -13.73 12.35 12.08
N GLU A 121 -14.46 12.23 13.18
CA GLU A 121 -13.94 12.59 14.51
C GLU A 121 -13.48 11.39 15.35
N SER A 122 -14.02 10.19 15.08
CA SER A 122 -13.78 9.04 15.96
C SER A 122 -13.89 7.71 15.21
N ILE A 123 -13.44 6.65 15.87
CA ILE A 123 -13.49 5.28 15.37
C ILE A 123 -14.25 4.41 16.37
N ALA A 124 -15.29 3.72 15.90
CA ALA A 124 -15.96 2.71 16.72
C ALA A 124 -15.20 1.39 16.60
N SER A 125 -14.67 0.88 17.71
CA SER A 125 -13.90 -0.34 17.72
C SER A 125 -13.78 -0.94 19.12
N PHE A 126 -13.76 -2.26 19.19
CA PHE A 126 -13.42 -2.98 20.42
C PHE A 126 -11.91 -3.09 20.64
N ASP A 127 -11.09 -2.79 19.63
CA ASP A 127 -9.64 -2.96 19.71
C ASP A 127 -8.99 -1.78 20.42
N LYS A 128 -8.44 -2.06 21.61
CA LYS A 128 -7.76 -1.07 22.45
C LYS A 128 -6.44 -0.57 21.82
N ALA A 129 -5.89 -1.28 20.84
CA ALA A 129 -4.64 -0.85 20.19
C ALA A 129 -4.77 0.55 19.57
N ILE A 130 -5.97 0.94 19.12
CA ILE A 130 -6.23 2.25 18.55
C ILE A 130 -5.91 3.37 19.56
N ASP A 131 -6.07 3.11 20.85
CA ASP A 131 -5.76 4.08 21.90
C ASP A 131 -4.27 4.44 21.99
N ARG A 132 -3.39 3.70 21.31
CA ARG A 132 -1.96 4.02 21.21
C ARG A 132 -1.71 5.32 20.45
N VAL A 133 -2.68 5.75 19.63
CA VAL A 133 -2.55 6.98 18.84
C VAL A 133 -3.47 8.04 19.42
N SER A 134 -2.87 9.11 19.97
CA SER A 134 -3.62 10.13 20.70
C SER A 134 -4.45 11.07 19.82
N SER A 135 -4.23 11.04 18.52
CA SER A 135 -4.94 11.92 17.57
C SER A 135 -6.39 11.51 17.30
N VAL A 136 -6.81 10.35 17.78
CA VAL A 136 -8.13 9.81 17.49
C VAL A 136 -8.84 9.40 18.77
N GLU A 137 -10.16 9.57 18.79
CA GLU A 137 -11.02 9.07 19.86
C GLU A 137 -11.62 7.74 19.43
N ARG A 138 -11.49 6.74 20.30
CA ARG A 138 -12.12 5.44 20.07
C ARG A 138 -13.43 5.36 20.87
N ILE A 139 -14.51 4.98 20.18
CA ILE A 139 -15.80 4.73 20.80
C ILE A 139 -15.97 3.22 20.94
N VAL A 140 -16.26 2.76 22.15
CA VAL A 140 -16.57 1.34 22.39
C VAL A 140 -18.05 1.13 22.14
N PRO A 141 -18.43 0.24 21.21
CA PRO A 141 -19.84 -0.05 20.91
C PRO A 141 -20.56 -0.70 22.09
#